data_4f16c24a20e97a5b94f195a6dd23415c
#
_entry.id   4f16c24a20e97a5b94f195a6dd23415c
#
_cell.length_a   1.000
_cell.length_b   1.000
_cell.length_c   1.000
_cell.angle_alpha   90.00
_cell.angle_beta   90.00
_cell.angle_gamma   90.00
#
_symmetry.space_group_name_H-M   'P 1'
#
loop_
_entity.id
_entity.type
_entity.pdbx_description
1 polymer ?
#
loop_
_entity_poly.entity_id
_entity_poly.type
_entity_poly.pdbx_seq_one_letter_code
_entity_poly.pdbx_strand_id
1 'polypeptide(L)'
;MKNLKIIIGIVVAIVIIFLLAKGLYKKNEDKVSSNTSQASILLIKDNDWVTGNKDAKVTIVEYLDFECEACSAYYPLVSQIKDEYKDSIRFSARYFPLPGHKNSRTSAYAVEAAGKQGKFWEMYSILLTKQSEWGEQPSANQDLFEKYAVEAGVNIEQWKKDVISPEVAKRVEDSYKEAVALNLQGTPSFFLNGEKIENPNGYEPFKSLIEKELKK
;
A
#
# COMPACT_ATOMS: atom_id res chain seq x y z
N MET A 1 -1.21 -30.31 -60.51
CA MET A 1 -2.23 -29.83 -59.56
C MET A 1 -2.10 -30.40 -58.13
N LYS A 2 -1.61 -31.63 -57.96
CA LYS A 2 -1.45 -32.27 -56.63
C LYS A 2 -0.39 -31.57 -55.75
N ASN A 3 0.77 -31.18 -56.33
CA ASN A 3 1.87 -30.54 -55.63
C ASN A 3 1.54 -29.09 -55.17
N LEU A 4 0.67 -28.37 -55.91
CA LEU A 4 0.26 -27.02 -55.56
C LEU A 4 -0.62 -27.00 -54.25
N LYS A 5 -1.51 -28.00 -54.10
CA LYS A 5 -2.32 -28.14 -52.88
C LYS A 5 -1.48 -28.45 -51.64
N ILE A 6 -0.41 -29.23 -51.80
CA ILE A 6 0.53 -29.55 -50.72
C ILE A 6 1.32 -28.29 -50.30
N ILE A 7 1.79 -27.51 -51.28
CA ILE A 7 2.53 -26.25 -50.99
C ILE A 7 1.64 -25.25 -50.27
N ILE A 8 0.40 -25.07 -50.71
CA ILE A 8 -0.57 -24.19 -50.04
C ILE A 8 -0.85 -24.66 -48.60
N GLY A 9 -1.00 -25.96 -48.37
CA GLY A 9 -1.19 -26.51 -47.03
C GLY A 9 -0.03 -26.23 -46.09
N ILE A 10 1.21 -26.35 -46.58
CA ILE A 10 2.45 -26.05 -45.79
C ILE A 10 2.52 -24.57 -45.47
N VAL A 11 2.27 -23.68 -46.43
CA VAL A 11 2.28 -22.22 -46.20
C VAL A 11 1.22 -21.81 -45.15
N VAL A 12 0.02 -22.36 -45.24
CA VAL A 12 -1.02 -22.08 -44.24
C VAL A 12 -0.63 -22.57 -42.84
N ALA A 13 -0.05 -23.76 -42.76
CA ALA A 13 0.45 -24.28 -41.47
C ALA A 13 1.56 -23.39 -40.85
N ILE A 14 2.51 -22.93 -41.65
CA ILE A 14 3.56 -22.01 -41.20
C ILE A 14 2.99 -20.70 -40.70
N VAL A 15 2.01 -20.11 -41.42
CA VAL A 15 1.34 -18.87 -41.01
C VAL A 15 0.60 -19.05 -39.67
N ILE A 16 -0.11 -20.17 -39.49
CA ILE A 16 -0.79 -20.48 -38.23
C ILE A 16 0.19 -20.61 -37.07
N ILE A 17 1.31 -21.33 -37.28
CA ILE A 17 2.37 -21.49 -36.26
C ILE A 17 2.95 -20.12 -35.88
N PHE A 18 3.20 -19.27 -36.87
CA PHE A 18 3.75 -17.93 -36.65
C PHE A 18 2.78 -17.02 -35.88
N LEU A 19 1.47 -17.09 -36.18
CA LEU A 19 0.44 -16.35 -35.44
C LEU A 19 0.29 -16.84 -34.00
N LEU A 20 0.36 -18.16 -33.79
CA LEU A 20 0.33 -18.74 -32.44
C LEU A 20 1.59 -18.36 -31.63
N ALA A 21 2.78 -18.41 -32.25
CA ALA A 21 4.03 -17.98 -31.64
C ALA A 21 3.99 -16.49 -31.26
N LYS A 22 3.49 -15.61 -32.14
CA LYS A 22 3.29 -14.18 -31.83
C LYS A 22 2.31 -13.97 -30.66
N GLY A 23 1.22 -14.72 -30.62
CA GLY A 23 0.25 -14.65 -29.52
C GLY A 23 0.84 -15.06 -28.18
N LEU A 24 1.67 -16.12 -28.14
CA LEU A 24 2.37 -16.58 -26.95
C LEU A 24 3.48 -15.60 -26.52
N TYR A 25 4.21 -15.04 -27.49
CA TYR A 25 5.26 -14.04 -27.22
C TYR A 25 4.66 -12.78 -26.60
N LYS A 26 3.59 -12.23 -27.19
CA LYS A 26 2.88 -11.06 -26.65
C LYS A 26 2.38 -11.30 -25.24
N LYS A 27 1.76 -12.49 -24.97
CA LYS A 27 1.26 -12.84 -23.63
C LYS A 27 2.38 -12.91 -22.59
N ASN A 28 3.59 -13.32 -22.99
CA ASN A 28 4.76 -13.32 -22.11
C ASN A 28 5.31 -11.90 -21.85
N GLU A 29 5.34 -11.03 -22.86
CA GLU A 29 5.75 -9.64 -22.68
C GLU A 29 4.81 -8.88 -21.74
N ASP A 30 3.49 -9.05 -21.92
CA ASP A 30 2.48 -8.42 -21.05
C ASP A 30 2.64 -8.92 -19.59
N LYS A 31 2.96 -10.20 -19.38
CA LYS A 31 3.16 -10.78 -18.06
C LYS A 31 4.47 -10.34 -17.39
N VAL A 32 5.55 -10.22 -18.14
CA VAL A 32 6.85 -9.71 -17.65
C VAL A 32 6.73 -8.22 -17.31
N SER A 33 6.10 -7.42 -18.17
CA SER A 33 5.88 -6.00 -17.94
C SER A 33 5.00 -5.75 -16.70
N SER A 34 3.93 -6.52 -16.50
CA SER A 34 3.07 -6.40 -15.31
C SER A 34 3.81 -6.78 -14.02
N ASN A 35 4.61 -7.83 -14.02
CA ASN A 35 5.37 -8.24 -12.86
C ASN A 35 6.46 -7.21 -12.49
N THR A 36 7.13 -6.62 -13.49
CA THR A 36 8.13 -5.57 -13.25
C THR A 36 7.50 -4.31 -12.68
N SER A 37 6.32 -3.91 -13.18
CA SER A 37 5.59 -2.75 -12.66
C SER A 37 5.10 -2.98 -11.23
N GLN A 38 4.57 -4.16 -10.90
CA GLN A 38 4.16 -4.51 -9.55
C GLN A 38 5.34 -4.54 -8.57
N ALA A 39 6.47 -5.13 -8.96
CA ALA A 39 7.67 -5.13 -8.13
C ALA A 39 8.14 -3.70 -7.82
N SER A 40 8.10 -2.78 -8.79
CA SER A 40 8.49 -1.38 -8.58
C SER A 40 7.54 -0.62 -7.64
N ILE A 41 6.25 -0.96 -7.65
CA ILE A 41 5.25 -0.36 -6.73
C ILE A 41 5.56 -0.74 -5.27
N LEU A 42 6.08 -1.94 -5.04
CA LEU A 42 6.32 -2.49 -3.70
C LEU A 42 7.64 -2.04 -3.07
N LEU A 43 8.53 -1.42 -3.85
CA LEU A 43 9.71 -0.78 -3.28
C LEU A 43 9.33 0.45 -2.46
N ILE A 44 10.03 0.67 -1.36
CA ILE A 44 9.90 1.92 -0.59
C ILE A 44 10.43 3.06 -1.46
N LYS A 45 9.61 4.09 -1.65
CA LYS A 45 9.85 5.26 -2.48
C LYS A 45 10.33 6.43 -1.64
N ASP A 46 11.00 7.39 -2.28
CA ASP A 46 11.51 8.59 -1.60
C ASP A 46 10.41 9.42 -0.92
N ASN A 47 9.20 9.34 -1.44
CA ASN A 47 8.04 10.04 -0.90
C ASN A 47 7.17 9.19 0.04
N ASP A 48 7.57 7.96 0.39
CA ASP A 48 6.86 7.16 1.39
C ASP A 48 7.11 7.66 2.80
N TRP A 49 6.08 7.56 3.64
CA TRP A 49 6.24 7.74 5.08
C TRP A 49 6.89 6.50 5.66
N VAL A 50 8.14 6.66 6.10
CA VAL A 50 8.98 5.55 6.55
C VAL A 50 9.41 5.79 7.99
N THR A 51 9.45 4.70 8.78
CA THR A 51 10.09 4.66 10.09
C THR A 51 11.03 3.46 10.17
N GLY A 52 11.89 3.44 11.20
CA GLY A 52 12.91 2.41 11.37
C GLY A 52 14.22 2.76 10.68
N ASN A 53 15.07 1.77 10.48
CA ASN A 53 16.40 1.96 9.91
C ASN A 53 16.33 2.08 8.38
N LYS A 54 16.73 3.24 7.85
CA LYS A 54 16.74 3.52 6.40
C LYS A 54 17.59 2.54 5.57
N ASP A 55 18.61 1.95 6.18
CA ASP A 55 19.56 1.04 5.53
C ASP A 55 19.22 -0.45 5.81
N ALA A 56 18.10 -0.72 6.47
CA ALA A 56 17.67 -2.08 6.77
C ALA A 56 17.36 -2.87 5.49
N LYS A 57 17.80 -4.13 5.48
CA LYS A 57 17.54 -5.09 4.39
C LYS A 57 16.09 -5.59 4.38
N VAL A 58 15.43 -5.58 5.53
CA VAL A 58 14.06 -6.03 5.67
C VAL A 58 13.12 -4.83 5.57
N THR A 59 12.22 -4.88 4.61
CA THR A 59 11.22 -3.82 4.38
C THR A 59 9.82 -4.37 4.61
N ILE A 60 9.00 -3.59 5.29
CA ILE A 60 7.57 -3.88 5.47
C ILE A 60 6.78 -2.72 4.91
N VAL A 61 5.83 -3.00 4.02
CA VAL A 61 4.87 -2.03 3.51
C VAL A 61 3.47 -2.47 3.94
N GLU A 62 2.78 -1.59 4.66
CA GLU A 62 1.40 -1.76 5.04
C GLU A 62 0.51 -0.88 4.17
N TYR A 63 -0.47 -1.47 3.49
CA TYR A 63 -1.60 -0.72 2.92
C TYR A 63 -2.74 -0.76 3.92
N LEU A 64 -3.17 0.41 4.38
CA LEU A 64 -4.19 0.53 5.41
C LEU A 64 -5.28 1.54 5.06
N ASP A 65 -6.39 1.38 5.73
CA ASP A 65 -7.47 2.34 5.83
C ASP A 65 -7.66 2.71 7.32
N PHE A 66 -7.58 4.00 7.63
CA PHE A 66 -7.69 4.46 9.01
C PHE A 66 -9.09 4.20 9.62
N GLU A 67 -10.14 4.09 8.78
CA GLU A 67 -11.48 3.76 9.25
C GLU A 67 -11.73 2.25 9.36
N CYS A 68 -10.85 1.39 8.83
CA CYS A 68 -10.99 -0.05 8.91
C CYS A 68 -10.71 -0.57 10.33
N GLU A 69 -11.68 -1.24 10.94
CA GLU A 69 -11.57 -1.78 12.31
C GLU A 69 -10.44 -2.82 12.41
N ALA A 70 -10.24 -3.61 11.36
CA ALA A 70 -9.13 -4.55 11.31
C ALA A 70 -7.77 -3.84 11.38
N CYS A 71 -7.62 -2.66 10.74
CA CYS A 71 -6.39 -1.87 10.83
C CYS A 71 -6.15 -1.36 12.25
N SER A 72 -7.19 -0.86 12.92
CA SER A 72 -7.11 -0.46 14.32
C SER A 72 -6.79 -1.64 15.24
N ALA A 73 -7.38 -2.82 15.00
CA ALA A 73 -7.10 -4.03 15.76
C ALA A 73 -5.66 -4.54 15.57
N TYR A 74 -5.07 -4.35 14.37
CA TYR A 74 -3.68 -4.69 14.08
C TYR A 74 -2.68 -3.67 14.60
N TYR A 75 -3.09 -2.44 14.86
CA TYR A 75 -2.20 -1.35 15.24
C TYR A 75 -1.30 -1.66 16.46
N PRO A 76 -1.78 -2.23 17.59
CA PRO A 76 -0.92 -2.60 18.71
C PRO A 76 0.19 -3.57 18.31
N LEU A 77 -0.14 -4.57 17.48
CA LEU A 77 0.82 -5.53 16.93
C LEU A 77 1.87 -4.84 16.05
N VAL A 78 1.42 -3.99 15.13
CA VAL A 78 2.31 -3.23 14.22
C VAL A 78 3.21 -2.30 15.03
N SER A 79 2.67 -1.62 16.06
CA SER A 79 3.46 -0.75 16.93
C SER A 79 4.57 -1.52 17.66
N GLN A 80 4.23 -2.68 18.23
CA GLN A 80 5.21 -3.54 18.91
C GLN A 80 6.33 -4.00 17.96
N ILE A 81 6.00 -4.43 16.74
CA ILE A 81 6.97 -4.81 15.70
C ILE A 81 7.86 -3.62 15.33
N LYS A 82 7.30 -2.45 15.13
CA LYS A 82 8.06 -1.24 14.80
C LYS A 82 9.04 -0.85 15.89
N ASP A 83 8.65 -0.98 17.16
CA ASP A 83 9.48 -0.63 18.30
C ASP A 83 10.61 -1.64 18.53
N GLU A 84 10.29 -2.94 18.46
CA GLU A 84 11.27 -4.01 18.69
C GLU A 84 12.31 -4.11 17.58
N TYR A 85 11.88 -3.94 16.33
CA TYR A 85 12.74 -4.09 15.15
C TYR A 85 13.20 -2.77 14.52
N LYS A 86 13.06 -1.63 15.22
CA LYS A 86 13.37 -0.28 14.70
C LYS A 86 14.75 -0.15 14.03
N ASP A 87 15.74 -0.90 14.51
CA ASP A 87 17.10 -0.88 13.99
C ASP A 87 17.32 -1.89 12.85
N SER A 88 16.39 -2.80 12.63
CA SER A 88 16.54 -3.94 11.73
C SER A 88 15.57 -3.93 10.54
N ILE A 89 14.50 -3.12 10.59
CA ILE A 89 13.51 -3.00 9.53
C ILE A 89 13.32 -1.57 9.05
N ARG A 90 12.81 -1.44 7.82
CA ARG A 90 12.15 -0.23 7.31
C ARG A 90 10.67 -0.52 7.22
N PHE A 91 9.85 0.29 7.85
CA PHE A 91 8.40 0.18 7.80
C PHE A 91 7.80 1.38 7.08
N SER A 92 6.91 1.13 6.12
CA SER A 92 6.17 2.15 5.40
C SER A 92 4.67 1.89 5.48
N ALA A 93 3.90 2.97 5.68
CA ALA A 93 2.44 2.95 5.63
C ALA A 93 1.95 3.65 4.36
N ARG A 94 1.01 3.03 3.65
CA ARG A 94 0.38 3.53 2.43
C ARG A 94 -1.13 3.49 2.54
N TYR A 95 -1.80 4.41 1.87
CA TYR A 95 -3.25 4.56 1.93
C TYR A 95 -3.97 3.60 0.99
N PHE A 96 -4.97 2.92 1.52
CA PHE A 96 -5.96 2.20 0.72
C PHE A 96 -7.37 2.47 1.26
N PRO A 97 -7.91 3.69 1.07
CA PRO A 97 -9.23 4.05 1.54
C PRO A 97 -10.30 3.22 0.85
N LEU A 98 -11.03 2.41 1.62
CA LEU A 98 -12.04 1.48 1.10
C LEU A 98 -13.34 2.21 0.74
N PRO A 99 -13.99 1.86 -0.39
CA PRO A 99 -15.18 2.57 -0.87
C PRO A 99 -16.38 2.55 0.10
N GLY A 100 -16.45 1.53 0.99
CA GLY A 100 -17.53 1.40 1.99
C GLY A 100 -17.38 2.31 3.19
N HIS A 101 -16.20 2.85 3.45
CA HIS A 101 -15.88 3.67 4.61
C HIS A 101 -16.04 5.16 4.30
N LYS A 102 -16.92 5.85 5.03
CA LYS A 102 -17.30 7.24 4.75
C LYS A 102 -16.20 8.25 5.06
N ASN A 103 -15.40 7.98 6.12
CA ASN A 103 -14.35 8.85 6.63
C ASN A 103 -12.95 8.44 6.19
N SER A 104 -12.84 7.37 5.43
CA SER A 104 -11.58 6.76 5.00
C SER A 104 -10.65 7.74 4.26
N ARG A 105 -11.17 8.49 3.28
CA ARG A 105 -10.37 9.47 2.54
C ARG A 105 -10.03 10.69 3.39
N THR A 106 -10.97 11.19 4.18
CA THR A 106 -10.75 12.36 5.03
C THR A 106 -9.75 12.09 6.16
N SER A 107 -9.77 10.90 6.75
CA SER A 107 -8.75 10.48 7.71
C SER A 107 -7.37 10.35 7.08
N ALA A 108 -7.28 9.79 5.87
CA ALA A 108 -6.02 9.71 5.11
C ALA A 108 -5.48 11.12 4.78
N TYR A 109 -6.35 12.07 4.37
CA TYR A 109 -5.94 13.47 4.15
C TYR A 109 -5.44 14.13 5.43
N ALA A 110 -6.08 13.85 6.56
CA ALA A 110 -5.68 14.39 7.85
C ALA A 110 -4.27 13.92 8.26
N VAL A 111 -3.96 12.65 8.05
CA VAL A 111 -2.62 12.09 8.33
C VAL A 111 -1.58 12.60 7.35
N GLU A 112 -1.90 12.64 6.05
CA GLU A 112 -0.97 13.16 5.03
C GLU A 112 -0.61 14.63 5.29
N ALA A 113 -1.60 15.47 5.65
CA ALA A 113 -1.38 16.87 6.00
C ALA A 113 -0.49 17.03 7.25
N ALA A 114 -0.65 16.16 8.25
CA ALA A 114 0.24 16.12 9.41
C ALA A 114 1.65 15.67 9.02
N GLY A 115 1.75 14.72 8.10
CA GLY A 115 3.00 14.24 7.54
C GLY A 115 3.83 15.34 6.88
N LYS A 116 3.21 16.28 6.15
CA LYS A 116 3.89 17.44 5.57
C LYS A 116 4.62 18.31 6.60
N GLN A 117 4.25 18.19 7.88
CA GLN A 117 4.89 18.87 9.01
C GLN A 117 5.75 17.91 9.86
N GLY A 118 6.08 16.70 9.34
CA GLY A 118 6.87 15.70 10.04
C GLY A 118 6.12 14.99 11.18
N LYS A 119 4.78 15.03 11.18
CA LYS A 119 3.90 14.49 12.21
C LYS A 119 3.01 13.34 11.72
N PHE A 120 3.50 12.62 10.69
CA PHE A 120 2.78 11.48 10.12
C PHE A 120 2.51 10.39 11.17
N TRP A 121 3.55 9.94 11.87
CA TRP A 121 3.45 8.80 12.77
C TRP A 121 2.67 9.11 14.06
N GLU A 122 2.73 10.35 14.52
CA GLU A 122 1.90 10.82 15.64
C GLU A 122 0.42 10.79 15.25
N MET A 123 0.06 11.35 14.09
CA MET A 123 -1.33 11.38 13.63
C MET A 123 -1.82 9.98 13.26
N TYR A 124 -1.00 9.14 12.64
CA TYR A 124 -1.27 7.72 12.35
C TYR A 124 -1.64 6.98 13.66
N SER A 125 -0.85 7.15 14.71
CA SER A 125 -1.10 6.53 16.00
C SER A 125 -2.42 7.01 16.63
N ILE A 126 -2.65 8.31 16.64
CA ILE A 126 -3.85 8.92 17.22
C ILE A 126 -5.10 8.39 16.52
N LEU A 127 -5.14 8.39 15.17
CA LEU A 127 -6.33 7.96 14.44
C LEU A 127 -6.65 6.48 14.66
N LEU A 128 -5.65 5.60 14.65
CA LEU A 128 -5.87 4.17 14.87
C LEU A 128 -6.26 3.86 16.33
N THR A 129 -5.67 4.56 17.30
CA THR A 129 -5.97 4.35 18.72
C THR A 129 -7.37 4.87 19.08
N LYS A 130 -7.76 6.00 18.49
CA LYS A 130 -9.05 6.66 18.78
C LYS A 130 -10.11 6.38 17.72
N GLN A 131 -9.93 5.35 16.90
CA GLN A 131 -10.86 5.05 15.79
C GLN A 131 -12.33 4.95 16.24
N SER A 132 -12.59 4.37 17.42
CA SER A 132 -13.95 4.25 17.97
C SER A 132 -14.66 5.60 18.23
N GLU A 133 -13.91 6.69 18.31
CA GLU A 133 -14.49 8.03 18.51
C GLU A 133 -15.00 8.66 17.19
N TRP A 134 -14.51 8.21 16.03
CA TRP A 134 -14.79 8.85 14.74
C TRP A 134 -15.13 7.90 13.59
N GLY A 135 -14.72 6.62 13.70
CA GLY A 135 -15.06 5.60 12.70
C GLY A 135 -16.57 5.35 12.63
N GLU A 136 -17.05 4.92 11.46
CA GLU A 136 -18.46 4.63 11.18
C GLU A 136 -19.45 5.80 11.38
N GLN A 137 -18.96 6.99 11.75
CA GLN A 137 -19.83 8.16 11.92
C GLN A 137 -20.41 8.58 10.56
N PRO A 138 -21.65 9.16 10.53
CA PRO A 138 -22.31 9.54 9.27
C PRO A 138 -21.56 10.55 8.42
N SER A 139 -20.72 11.38 9.03
CA SER A 139 -19.86 12.36 8.36
C SER A 139 -18.53 12.46 9.08
N ALA A 140 -17.48 12.75 8.30
CA ALA A 140 -16.19 13.10 8.87
C ALA A 140 -16.36 14.27 9.83
N ASN A 141 -16.03 14.04 11.09
CA ASN A 141 -16.00 15.10 12.08
C ASN A 141 -14.68 15.88 11.91
N GLN A 142 -14.69 16.87 11.02
CA GLN A 142 -13.51 17.68 10.73
C GLN A 142 -12.96 18.35 11.98
N ASP A 143 -13.82 18.82 12.88
CA ASP A 143 -13.42 19.42 14.16
C ASP A 143 -12.66 18.42 15.05
N LEU A 144 -13.01 17.15 14.97
CA LEU A 144 -12.31 16.11 15.72
C LEU A 144 -10.93 15.84 15.14
N PHE A 145 -10.79 15.78 13.82
CA PHE A 145 -9.49 15.65 13.17
C PHE A 145 -8.60 16.88 13.39
N GLU A 146 -9.16 18.09 13.51
CA GLU A 146 -8.41 19.28 13.93
C GLU A 146 -7.85 19.14 15.35
N LYS A 147 -8.66 18.62 16.31
CA LYS A 147 -8.18 18.34 17.67
C LYS A 147 -7.06 17.32 17.68
N TYR A 148 -7.17 16.26 16.88
CA TYR A 148 -6.13 15.25 16.76
C TYR A 148 -4.85 15.81 16.09
N ALA A 149 -4.99 16.70 15.13
CA ALA A 149 -3.87 17.37 14.52
C ALA A 149 -3.11 18.26 15.53
N VAL A 150 -3.85 18.98 16.39
CA VAL A 150 -3.25 19.74 17.52
C VAL A 150 -2.54 18.80 18.50
N GLU A 151 -3.17 17.67 18.86
CA GLU A 151 -2.57 16.64 19.72
C GLU A 151 -1.30 16.04 19.10
N ALA A 152 -1.27 15.85 17.78
CA ALA A 152 -0.09 15.42 17.04
C ALA A 152 1.04 16.47 17.01
N GLY A 153 0.76 17.70 17.40
CA GLY A 153 1.74 18.79 17.49
C GLY A 153 2.02 19.52 16.18
N VAL A 154 1.05 19.56 15.28
CA VAL A 154 1.17 20.35 14.03
C VAL A 154 0.83 21.83 14.24
N ASN A 155 1.31 22.69 13.35
CA ASN A 155 0.75 24.01 13.18
C ASN A 155 -0.63 23.90 12.53
N ILE A 156 -1.68 24.21 13.27
CA ILE A 156 -3.06 23.97 12.83
C ILE A 156 -3.47 24.84 11.65
N GLU A 157 -2.98 26.08 11.55
CA GLU A 157 -3.29 26.97 10.44
C GLU A 157 -2.69 26.48 9.12
N GLN A 158 -1.51 25.89 9.18
CA GLN A 158 -0.90 25.25 8.01
C GLN A 158 -1.61 23.93 7.68
N TRP A 159 -1.91 23.11 8.69
CA TRP A 159 -2.62 21.85 8.51
C TRP A 159 -3.99 22.04 7.83
N LYS A 160 -4.75 23.06 8.21
CA LYS A 160 -6.04 23.42 7.56
C LYS A 160 -5.91 23.72 6.08
N LYS A 161 -4.79 24.30 5.67
CA LYS A 161 -4.50 24.54 4.24
C LYS A 161 -4.09 23.27 3.52
N ASP A 162 -3.27 22.45 4.18
CA ASP A 162 -2.72 21.25 3.58
C ASP A 162 -3.79 20.16 3.42
N VAL A 163 -4.67 19.95 4.41
CA VAL A 163 -5.68 18.88 4.40
C VAL A 163 -6.68 18.97 3.24
N ILE A 164 -6.92 20.17 2.70
CA ILE A 164 -7.77 20.39 1.53
C ILE A 164 -6.97 20.60 0.23
N SER A 165 -5.66 20.47 0.28
CA SER A 165 -4.81 20.75 -0.87
C SER A 165 -4.91 19.65 -1.94
N PRO A 166 -4.83 20.00 -3.24
CA PRO A 166 -4.77 19.03 -4.32
C PRO A 166 -3.58 18.07 -4.20
N GLU A 167 -2.48 18.49 -3.59
CA GLU A 167 -1.28 17.69 -3.38
C GLU A 167 -1.56 16.53 -2.43
N VAL A 168 -2.19 16.81 -1.28
CA VAL A 168 -2.61 15.79 -0.30
C VAL A 168 -3.61 14.83 -0.93
N ALA A 169 -4.63 15.35 -1.62
CA ALA A 169 -5.61 14.52 -2.30
C ALA A 169 -4.96 13.60 -3.35
N LYS A 170 -4.04 14.15 -4.14
CA LYS A 170 -3.30 13.39 -5.16
C LYS A 170 -2.46 12.27 -4.54
N ARG A 171 -1.75 12.55 -3.44
CA ARG A 171 -0.91 11.57 -2.75
C ARG A 171 -1.72 10.36 -2.29
N VAL A 172 -2.87 10.61 -1.67
CA VAL A 172 -3.77 9.54 -1.21
C VAL A 172 -4.36 8.77 -2.39
N GLU A 173 -4.75 9.47 -3.46
CA GLU A 173 -5.31 8.84 -4.65
C GLU A 173 -4.26 8.02 -5.42
N ASP A 174 -3.02 8.46 -5.50
CA ASP A 174 -1.95 7.69 -6.12
C ASP A 174 -1.69 6.39 -5.34
N SER A 175 -1.68 6.44 -4.01
CA SER A 175 -1.56 5.27 -3.15
C SER A 175 -2.75 4.31 -3.32
N TYR A 176 -3.97 4.83 -3.41
CA TYR A 176 -5.18 4.04 -3.71
C TYR A 176 -5.06 3.31 -5.05
N LYS A 177 -4.63 4.01 -6.11
CA LYS A 177 -4.42 3.41 -7.44
C LYS A 177 -3.38 2.30 -7.42
N GLU A 178 -2.31 2.46 -6.64
CA GLU A 178 -1.31 1.41 -6.45
C GLU A 178 -1.92 0.17 -5.79
N ALA A 179 -2.70 0.34 -4.73
CA ALA A 179 -3.39 -0.76 -4.07
C ALA A 179 -4.34 -1.52 -5.02
N VAL A 180 -5.08 -0.77 -5.85
CA VAL A 180 -5.94 -1.36 -6.90
C VAL A 180 -5.10 -2.10 -7.95
N ALA A 181 -3.98 -1.53 -8.42
CA ALA A 181 -3.09 -2.17 -9.39
C ALA A 181 -2.44 -3.46 -8.85
N LEU A 182 -2.21 -3.52 -7.53
CA LEU A 182 -1.77 -4.72 -6.80
C LEU A 182 -2.92 -5.72 -6.55
N ASN A 183 -4.13 -5.40 -6.98
CA ASN A 183 -5.34 -6.23 -6.78
C ASN A 183 -5.59 -6.55 -5.30
N LEU A 184 -5.37 -5.58 -4.40
CA LEU A 184 -5.65 -5.75 -2.98
C LEU A 184 -7.16 -5.84 -2.74
N GLN A 185 -7.57 -6.77 -1.88
CA GLN A 185 -8.98 -7.06 -1.60
C GLN A 185 -9.47 -6.42 -0.30
N GLY A 186 -8.57 -5.83 0.49
CA GLY A 186 -8.91 -5.22 1.78
C GLY A 186 -7.69 -4.77 2.56
N THR A 187 -7.96 -4.26 3.75
CA THR A 187 -6.96 -3.72 4.68
C THR A 187 -7.06 -4.38 6.06
N PRO A 188 -5.96 -4.44 6.81
CA PRO A 188 -4.61 -4.15 6.35
C PRO A 188 -4.12 -5.18 5.32
N SER A 189 -3.20 -4.80 4.43
CA SER A 189 -2.47 -5.71 3.56
C SER A 189 -0.97 -5.46 3.73
N PHE A 190 -0.22 -6.51 4.07
CA PHE A 190 1.21 -6.41 4.34
C PHE A 190 2.05 -7.01 3.22
N PHE A 191 3.18 -6.35 2.96
CA PHE A 191 4.23 -6.84 2.08
C PHE A 191 5.55 -6.85 2.85
N LEU A 192 6.25 -7.98 2.77
CA LEU A 192 7.57 -8.20 3.37
C LEU A 192 8.57 -8.39 2.23
N ASN A 193 9.57 -7.50 2.14
CA ASN A 193 10.54 -7.48 1.05
C ASN A 193 9.92 -7.54 -0.36
N GLY A 194 8.77 -6.85 -0.54
CA GLY A 194 8.05 -6.82 -1.82
C GLY A 194 7.14 -8.02 -2.09
N GLU A 195 7.08 -9.01 -1.22
CA GLU A 195 6.17 -10.14 -1.33
C GLU A 195 4.95 -9.96 -0.41
N LYS A 196 3.75 -10.13 -0.96
CA LYS A 196 2.52 -10.10 -0.15
C LYS A 196 2.52 -11.27 0.81
N ILE A 197 2.31 -10.99 2.09
CA ILE A 197 2.15 -12.00 3.14
C ILE A 197 0.68 -12.14 3.55
N GLU A 198 0.29 -13.31 4.04
CA GLU A 198 -0.97 -13.44 4.78
C GLU A 198 -0.86 -12.63 6.06
N ASN A 199 -1.96 -11.97 6.45
CA ASN A 199 -1.97 -11.17 7.67
C ASN A 199 -1.67 -12.04 8.88
N PRO A 200 -0.55 -11.77 9.60
CA PRO A 200 -0.13 -12.64 10.69
C PRO A 200 -1.16 -12.63 11.84
N ASN A 201 -1.55 -13.82 12.30
CA ASN A 201 -2.46 -13.94 13.42
C ASN A 201 -1.71 -13.77 14.76
N GLY A 202 -1.37 -12.53 15.09
CA GLY A 202 -0.68 -12.16 16.32
C GLY A 202 0.82 -11.93 16.16
N TYR A 203 1.45 -11.59 17.30
CA TYR A 203 2.84 -11.12 17.35
C TYR A 203 3.86 -12.19 16.93
N GLU A 204 3.82 -13.41 17.49
CA GLU A 204 4.81 -14.45 17.23
C GLU A 204 4.87 -14.88 15.75
N PRO A 205 3.74 -15.07 15.04
CA PRO A 205 3.77 -15.30 13.60
C PRO A 205 4.42 -14.15 12.81
N PHE A 206 4.14 -12.90 13.14
CA PHE A 206 4.74 -11.74 12.45
C PHE A 206 6.25 -11.66 12.71
N LYS A 207 6.65 -11.78 13.97
CA LYS A 207 8.05 -11.87 14.40
C LYS A 207 8.80 -12.96 13.63
N SER A 208 8.24 -14.17 13.55
CA SER A 208 8.85 -15.30 12.85
C SER A 208 9.12 -15.02 11.37
N LEU A 209 8.19 -14.32 10.68
CA LEU A 209 8.38 -13.91 9.30
C LEU A 209 9.56 -12.93 9.15
N ILE A 210 9.62 -11.92 10.03
CA ILE A 210 10.70 -10.93 10.03
C ILE A 210 12.06 -11.58 10.31
N GLU A 211 12.14 -12.43 11.35
CA GLU A 211 13.38 -13.11 11.72
C GLU A 211 13.88 -14.06 10.62
N LYS A 212 12.98 -14.67 9.87
CA LYS A 212 13.34 -15.47 8.70
C LYS A 212 14.00 -14.63 7.62
N GLU A 213 13.48 -13.41 7.36
CA GLU A 213 14.07 -12.50 6.38
C GLU A 213 15.43 -11.93 6.85
N LEU A 214 15.56 -11.64 8.14
CA LEU A 214 16.80 -11.14 8.72
C LEU A 214 17.97 -12.14 8.65
N LYS A 215 17.67 -13.44 8.53
CA LYS A 215 18.67 -14.54 8.44
C LYS A 215 19.15 -14.80 7.00
N LYS A 216 18.56 -14.15 5.99
CA LYS A 216 18.97 -14.23 4.58
C LYS A 216 20.12 -13.26 4.29
#